data_116e40337f469757ce4f18f5fcf4d5de
#
_entry.id   116e40337f469757ce4f18f5fcf4d5de
#
_cell.length_a   1.000
_cell.length_b   1.000
_cell.length_c   1.000
_cell.angle_alpha   90.00
_cell.angle_beta   90.00
_cell.angle_gamma   90.00
#
_symmetry.space_group_name_H-M   'P 1'
#
loop_
_entity.id
_entity.type
_entity.pdbx_description
1 polymer ?
#
loop_
_entity_poly.entity_id
_entity_poly.type
_entity_poly.pdbx_seq_one_letter_code
_entity_poly.pdbx_strand_id
1 'polypeptide(L)'
;MKQNVNVLLIVCDQFRGDALSFANHPDVKTPYLDSLAADGVFFSHAYSATPSCIPARAALMTGRSQKRHGRVGYLDEVEWRYQHYMAEEFSNSGYQTQCIGKMHVHPPRLTCGFQNLQLHDGYLGCYRSLNIPHWMHQDVSDDYLQDLRNVLGEDADINTSGAECNSWVTHPWIYEERLHPTNWVADKSIRFLKTRDRTRPFFLMSSFVRPHQPLDPPKAYFDMYKDKELRSPASGDWDPQNGAGAAGRISDSIYGCCDAAMRKDAMAGYYAAITHVDHQLGRILTTLKEDGVYDDTIILFTSDHGEMLFDHNLWRKVFPYEGSTHIPFLVHIGKHIADIVPHTINGITELRDVMPTLLDLCGLQIPDTVDGCSLKGCILQEAESVRSYLHGEHSFHDKLSNHYIVTQQDKFIWYSETGEEQYFDLSRDPQETHNAILDEEYQSRISDFVASSFKH
;
A
#
# COMPACT_ATOMS: atom_id res chain seq x y z
N MET A 1 -34.54 1.12 -11.35
CA MET A 1 -33.41 1.91 -11.92
C MET A 1 -32.15 1.30 -11.36
N LYS A 2 -31.14 0.97 -12.17
CA LYS A 2 -29.83 0.56 -11.63
C LYS A 2 -29.32 1.74 -10.79
N GLN A 3 -29.02 1.50 -9.54
CA GLN A 3 -28.43 2.50 -8.66
C GLN A 3 -27.04 2.85 -9.25
N ASN A 4 -26.76 4.13 -9.49
CA ASN A 4 -25.47 4.58 -10.01
C ASN A 4 -24.45 4.56 -8.84
N VAL A 5 -23.89 3.39 -8.54
CA VAL A 5 -22.88 3.22 -7.49
C VAL A 5 -21.54 3.74 -8.01
N ASN A 6 -20.99 4.75 -7.36
CA ASN A 6 -19.64 5.25 -7.64
C ASN A 6 -18.59 4.48 -6.84
N VAL A 7 -17.36 4.44 -7.32
CA VAL A 7 -16.25 3.81 -6.64
C VAL A 7 -15.05 4.76 -6.56
N LEU A 8 -14.55 4.98 -5.34
CA LEU A 8 -13.27 5.63 -5.06
C LEU A 8 -12.33 4.61 -4.44
N LEU A 9 -11.32 4.19 -5.18
CA LEU A 9 -10.22 3.37 -4.68
C LEU A 9 -9.04 4.26 -4.33
N ILE A 10 -8.62 4.26 -3.05
CA ILE A 10 -7.47 5.00 -2.56
C ILE A 10 -6.37 4.01 -2.25
N VAL A 11 -5.22 4.16 -2.90
CA VAL A 11 -4.05 3.30 -2.71
C VAL A 11 -2.89 4.17 -2.27
N CYS A 12 -2.26 3.83 -1.16
CA CYS A 12 -0.97 4.40 -0.77
C CYS A 12 0.16 3.45 -1.12
N ASP A 13 1.35 3.98 -1.35
CA ASP A 13 2.55 3.17 -1.48
C ASP A 13 3.26 3.09 -0.13
N GLN A 14 3.49 1.87 0.36
CA GLN A 14 4.32 1.62 1.53
C GLN A 14 3.71 2.11 2.86
N PHE A 15 2.39 2.03 3.01
CA PHE A 15 1.70 2.43 4.24
C PHE A 15 1.50 1.20 5.15
N ARG A 16 2.09 1.21 6.35
CA ARG A 16 1.98 0.13 7.35
C ARG A 16 0.55 -0.04 7.85
N GLY A 17 0.13 -1.29 8.04
CA GLY A 17 -1.19 -1.62 8.57
C GLY A 17 -1.46 -1.12 9.99
N ASP A 18 -0.41 -1.04 10.82
CA ASP A 18 -0.49 -0.54 12.20
C ASP A 18 -0.44 0.98 12.34
N ALA A 19 -0.09 1.72 11.27
CA ALA A 19 0.12 3.17 11.32
C ALA A 19 -1.19 3.99 11.18
N LEU A 20 -2.19 3.66 11.98
CA LEU A 20 -3.53 4.28 11.99
C LEU A 20 -3.92 4.68 13.42
N SER A 21 -4.39 5.92 13.63
CA SER A 21 -4.73 6.39 14.97
C SER A 21 -5.91 5.65 15.57
N PHE A 22 -6.93 5.26 14.79
CA PHE A 22 -8.04 4.46 15.30
C PHE A 22 -7.63 3.01 15.65
N ALA A 23 -6.56 2.50 15.06
CA ALA A 23 -5.96 1.20 15.42
C ALA A 23 -4.99 1.30 16.62
N ASN A 24 -5.03 2.40 17.36
CA ASN A 24 -4.24 2.70 18.55
C ASN A 24 -2.73 2.87 18.32
N HIS A 25 -2.29 3.28 17.13
CA HIS A 25 -0.90 3.69 16.96
C HIS A 25 -0.59 4.88 17.88
N PRO A 26 0.49 4.81 18.70
CA PRO A 26 0.72 5.81 19.76
C PRO A 26 1.02 7.20 19.21
N ASP A 27 1.62 7.32 18.06
CA ASP A 27 2.16 8.58 17.55
C ASP A 27 1.37 9.17 16.39
N VAL A 28 1.05 8.36 15.39
CA VAL A 28 0.44 8.78 14.12
C VAL A 28 -0.93 9.42 14.32
N LYS A 29 -1.27 10.42 13.50
CA LYS A 29 -2.57 11.10 13.48
C LYS A 29 -3.20 10.97 12.10
N THR A 30 -4.35 10.29 12.05
CA THR A 30 -5.12 10.01 10.82
C THR A 30 -6.61 10.32 10.99
N PRO A 31 -6.99 11.57 11.35
CA PRO A 31 -8.38 11.88 11.73
C PRO A 31 -9.41 11.63 10.64
N TYR A 32 -9.05 11.71 9.36
CA TYR A 32 -9.98 11.46 8.26
C TYR A 32 -10.15 9.96 7.97
N LEU A 33 -9.10 9.16 8.12
CA LEU A 33 -9.20 7.70 8.12
C LEU A 33 -9.95 7.20 9.35
N ASP A 34 -9.77 7.84 10.52
CA ASP A 34 -10.55 7.54 11.74
C ASP A 34 -12.05 7.78 11.49
N SER A 35 -12.40 8.90 10.82
CA SER A 35 -13.78 9.18 10.43
C SER A 35 -14.33 8.16 9.43
N LEU A 36 -13.50 7.72 8.48
CA LEU A 36 -13.89 6.69 7.51
C LEU A 36 -14.12 5.33 8.18
N ALA A 37 -13.26 4.97 9.15
CA ALA A 37 -13.40 3.75 9.94
C ALA A 37 -14.64 3.77 10.84
N ALA A 38 -14.97 4.93 11.42
CA ALA A 38 -16.17 5.10 12.24
C ALA A 38 -17.48 4.97 11.46
N ASP A 39 -17.43 5.09 10.14
CA ASP A 39 -18.57 5.03 9.20
C ASP A 39 -18.40 3.87 8.17
N GLY A 40 -17.56 2.89 8.48
CA GLY A 40 -17.21 1.82 7.56
C GLY A 40 -16.81 0.52 8.22
N VAL A 41 -16.14 -0.33 7.45
CA VAL A 41 -15.67 -1.65 7.87
C VAL A 41 -14.14 -1.69 7.79
N PHE A 42 -13.50 -2.05 8.89
CA PHE A 42 -12.06 -2.22 8.98
C PHE A 42 -11.68 -3.71 8.95
N PHE A 43 -10.69 -4.06 8.15
CA PHE A 43 -10.12 -5.40 8.10
C PHE A 43 -8.77 -5.39 8.82
N SER A 44 -8.71 -5.99 10.01
CA SER A 44 -7.55 -5.95 10.90
C SER A 44 -6.40 -6.86 10.48
N HIS A 45 -6.65 -7.82 9.59
CA HIS A 45 -5.65 -8.79 9.10
C HIS A 45 -5.61 -8.78 7.57
N ALA A 46 -5.25 -7.62 7.02
CA ALA A 46 -5.08 -7.45 5.58
C ALA A 46 -3.60 -7.45 5.19
N TYR A 47 -3.25 -8.18 4.14
CA TYR A 47 -1.86 -8.44 3.78
C TYR A 47 -1.57 -8.20 2.31
N SER A 48 -0.30 -7.89 2.04
CA SER A 48 0.31 -7.94 0.71
C SER A 48 1.04 -9.27 0.55
N ALA A 49 0.50 -10.18 -0.23
CA ALA A 49 1.07 -11.53 -0.42
C ALA A 49 2.49 -11.52 -1.00
N THR A 50 2.84 -10.48 -1.76
CA THR A 50 4.19 -10.23 -2.25
C THR A 50 4.54 -8.76 -1.98
N PRO A 51 5.18 -8.44 -0.83
CA PRO A 51 5.30 -7.08 -0.33
C PRO A 51 6.35 -6.26 -1.09
N SER A 52 6.04 -5.93 -2.34
CA SER A 52 6.72 -4.92 -3.15
C SER A 52 5.80 -4.40 -4.26
N CYS A 53 6.06 -3.19 -4.74
CA CYS A 53 5.09 -2.40 -5.52
C CYS A 53 4.55 -3.13 -6.75
N ILE A 54 5.41 -3.69 -7.60
CA ILE A 54 5.00 -4.29 -8.89
C ILE A 54 4.11 -5.53 -8.70
N PRO A 55 4.51 -6.57 -7.92
CA PRO A 55 3.65 -7.73 -7.71
C PRO A 55 2.38 -7.41 -6.93
N ALA A 56 2.47 -6.57 -5.90
CA ALA A 56 1.30 -6.15 -5.12
C ALA A 56 0.27 -5.42 -5.98
N ARG A 57 0.72 -4.51 -6.85
CA ARG A 57 -0.18 -3.81 -7.79
C ARG A 57 -0.72 -4.74 -8.88
N ALA A 58 0.03 -5.78 -9.30
CA ALA A 58 -0.49 -6.80 -10.19
C ALA A 58 -1.65 -7.57 -9.53
N ALA A 59 -1.50 -7.99 -8.26
CA ALA A 59 -2.59 -8.61 -7.51
C ALA A 59 -3.81 -7.69 -7.37
N LEU A 60 -3.59 -6.42 -6.99
CA LEU A 60 -4.64 -5.40 -6.85
C LEU A 60 -5.43 -5.18 -8.13
N MET A 61 -4.73 -4.99 -9.26
CA MET A 61 -5.36 -4.57 -10.51
C MET A 61 -5.97 -5.72 -11.31
N THR A 62 -5.60 -6.97 -11.01
CA THR A 62 -6.05 -8.16 -11.76
C THR A 62 -6.88 -9.15 -10.94
N GLY A 63 -6.89 -9.01 -9.60
CA GLY A 63 -7.54 -9.97 -8.70
C GLY A 63 -6.89 -11.35 -8.70
N ARG A 64 -5.60 -11.46 -9.11
CA ARG A 64 -4.88 -12.74 -9.26
C ARG A 64 -3.83 -12.90 -8.17
N SER A 65 -3.60 -14.15 -7.78
CA SER A 65 -2.48 -14.51 -6.91
C SER A 65 -1.13 -14.39 -7.64
N GLN A 66 -0.04 -14.31 -6.88
CA GLN A 66 1.33 -14.28 -7.40
C GLN A 66 1.63 -15.46 -8.34
N LYS A 67 1.09 -16.63 -8.06
CA LYS A 67 1.20 -17.81 -8.92
C LYS A 67 0.56 -17.57 -10.30
N ARG A 68 -0.57 -16.85 -10.37
CA ARG A 68 -1.31 -16.60 -11.61
C ARG A 68 -0.88 -15.36 -12.37
N HIS A 69 -0.49 -14.28 -11.67
CA HIS A 69 0.05 -13.10 -12.35
C HIS A 69 1.55 -13.23 -12.65
N GLY A 70 2.24 -14.23 -12.07
CA GLY A 70 3.61 -14.62 -12.40
C GLY A 70 4.69 -13.67 -11.85
N ARG A 71 4.37 -12.81 -10.86
CA ARG A 71 5.31 -11.87 -10.26
C ARG A 71 5.49 -12.17 -8.79
N VAL A 72 6.65 -12.68 -8.43
CA VAL A 72 7.00 -13.10 -7.06
C VAL A 72 8.10 -12.22 -6.44
N GLY A 73 8.45 -11.11 -7.09
CA GLY A 73 9.45 -10.15 -6.61
C GLY A 73 9.44 -8.90 -7.45
N TYR A 74 10.26 -7.92 -7.04
CA TYR A 74 10.42 -6.68 -7.78
C TYR A 74 11.24 -6.94 -9.04
N LEU A 75 10.61 -6.77 -10.19
CA LEU A 75 11.25 -6.82 -11.49
C LEU A 75 10.60 -5.79 -12.40
N ASP A 76 11.34 -4.72 -12.67
CA ASP A 76 10.92 -3.64 -13.55
C ASP A 76 11.05 -4.01 -15.04
N GLU A 77 10.50 -3.20 -15.92
CA GLU A 77 10.56 -3.35 -17.38
C GLU A 77 9.97 -4.66 -17.95
N VAL A 78 9.26 -5.44 -17.12
CA VAL A 78 8.52 -6.61 -17.58
C VAL A 78 7.11 -6.22 -17.99
N GLU A 79 6.78 -6.42 -19.25
CA GLU A 79 5.51 -6.02 -19.84
C GLU A 79 4.31 -6.64 -19.11
N TRP A 80 3.29 -5.82 -18.85
CA TRP A 80 2.03 -6.24 -18.27
C TRP A 80 1.09 -6.72 -19.39
N ARG A 81 0.83 -8.02 -19.40
CA ARG A 81 -0.06 -8.67 -20.37
C ARG A 81 -1.05 -9.55 -19.65
N TYR A 82 -2.07 -8.96 -19.06
CA TYR A 82 -3.14 -9.70 -18.40
C TYR A 82 -4.42 -9.62 -19.20
N GLN A 83 -5.23 -10.68 -19.10
CA GLN A 83 -6.47 -10.80 -19.88
C GLN A 83 -7.56 -9.84 -19.38
N HIS A 84 -7.60 -9.58 -18.07
CA HIS A 84 -8.58 -8.72 -17.44
C HIS A 84 -7.90 -7.80 -16.42
N TYR A 85 -8.33 -6.54 -16.41
CA TYR A 85 -7.95 -5.55 -15.41
C TYR A 85 -9.20 -4.97 -14.75
N MET A 86 -9.12 -4.67 -13.46
CA MET A 86 -10.24 -4.09 -12.70
C MET A 86 -10.85 -2.88 -13.39
N ALA A 87 -10.04 -1.92 -13.84
CA ALA A 87 -10.56 -0.71 -14.51
C ALA A 87 -11.21 -1.00 -15.86
N GLU A 88 -10.78 -2.05 -16.57
CA GLU A 88 -11.39 -2.49 -17.82
C GLU A 88 -12.81 -3.00 -17.58
N GLU A 89 -13.05 -3.80 -16.53
CA GLU A 89 -14.37 -4.30 -16.18
C GLU A 89 -15.34 -3.15 -15.83
N PHE A 90 -14.88 -2.15 -15.09
CA PHE A 90 -15.66 -0.94 -14.83
C PHE A 90 -15.93 -0.15 -16.12
N SER A 91 -14.91 0.05 -16.97
CA SER A 91 -15.04 0.78 -18.24
C SER A 91 -16.05 0.10 -19.17
N ASN A 92 -15.96 -1.23 -19.33
CA ASN A 92 -16.88 -2.04 -20.13
C ASN A 92 -18.30 -2.03 -19.57
N SER A 93 -18.46 -1.78 -18.27
CA SER A 93 -19.77 -1.65 -17.60
C SER A 93 -20.36 -0.24 -17.64
N GLY A 94 -19.72 0.69 -18.37
CA GLY A 94 -20.24 2.05 -18.60
C GLY A 94 -19.75 3.09 -17.61
N TYR A 95 -18.86 2.75 -16.68
CA TYR A 95 -18.24 3.72 -15.77
C TYR A 95 -17.33 4.70 -16.50
N GLN A 96 -17.21 5.91 -15.99
CA GLN A 96 -16.12 6.80 -16.31
C GLN A 96 -14.92 6.44 -15.42
N THR A 97 -13.83 5.95 -16.02
CA THR A 97 -12.70 5.43 -15.27
C THR A 97 -11.47 6.35 -15.36
N GLN A 98 -10.89 6.66 -14.21
CA GLN A 98 -9.75 7.57 -14.08
C GLN A 98 -8.72 7.01 -13.09
N CYS A 99 -7.44 7.00 -13.48
CA CYS A 99 -6.33 6.81 -12.56
C CYS A 99 -5.58 8.13 -12.35
N ILE A 100 -5.24 8.44 -11.09
CA ILE A 100 -4.46 9.62 -10.71
C ILE A 100 -3.36 9.18 -9.74
N GLY A 101 -2.11 9.47 -10.06
CA GLY A 101 -0.94 9.13 -9.26
C GLY A 101 -0.22 7.88 -9.73
N LYS A 102 0.20 7.00 -8.81
CA LYS A 102 1.08 5.87 -9.10
C LYS A 102 0.34 4.68 -9.71
N MET A 103 0.82 4.18 -10.83
CA MET A 103 0.42 2.89 -11.41
C MET A 103 1.53 1.84 -11.36
N HIS A 104 2.75 2.23 -11.67
CA HIS A 104 3.93 1.37 -11.69
C HIS A 104 3.79 0.16 -12.61
N VAL A 105 3.40 0.42 -13.83
CA VAL A 105 3.19 -0.59 -14.88
C VAL A 105 4.19 -0.43 -16.01
N HIS A 106 4.47 -1.51 -16.73
CA HIS A 106 5.32 -1.46 -17.92
C HIS A 106 4.53 -2.01 -19.14
N PRO A 107 4.60 -1.36 -20.35
CA PRO A 107 5.28 -0.08 -20.61
C PRO A 107 4.63 1.08 -19.84
N PRO A 108 5.39 2.17 -19.58
CA PRO A 108 4.82 3.38 -18.98
C PRO A 108 3.58 3.84 -19.73
N ARG A 109 2.55 4.34 -19.01
CA ARG A 109 1.25 4.75 -19.57
C ARG A 109 0.38 3.62 -20.16
N LEU A 110 0.71 2.34 -19.91
CA LEU A 110 -0.26 1.28 -20.17
C LEU A 110 -1.54 1.55 -19.37
N THR A 111 -2.67 1.65 -20.04
CA THR A 111 -3.92 2.11 -19.41
C THR A 111 -4.54 1.12 -18.45
N CYS A 112 -4.25 -0.17 -18.57
CA CYS A 112 -4.89 -1.24 -17.79
C CYS A 112 -6.42 -1.12 -17.74
N GLY A 113 -7.02 -0.60 -18.81
CA GLY A 113 -8.46 -0.39 -18.94
C GLY A 113 -9.01 0.95 -18.43
N PHE A 114 -8.18 1.82 -17.84
CA PHE A 114 -8.59 3.19 -17.53
C PHE A 114 -8.78 4.01 -18.80
N GLN A 115 -9.86 4.81 -18.85
CA GLN A 115 -10.12 5.74 -19.95
C GLN A 115 -9.17 6.94 -19.93
N ASN A 116 -8.77 7.38 -18.75
CA ASN A 116 -7.82 8.50 -18.56
C ASN A 116 -6.81 8.21 -17.47
N LEU A 117 -5.60 8.74 -17.67
CA LEU A 117 -4.47 8.64 -16.74
C LEU A 117 -3.90 10.03 -16.46
N GLN A 118 -3.56 10.30 -15.21
CA GLN A 118 -2.69 11.40 -14.77
C GLN A 118 -1.67 10.79 -13.82
N LEU A 119 -0.43 10.62 -14.28
CA LEU A 119 0.55 9.75 -13.63
C LEU A 119 1.59 10.50 -12.81
N HIS A 120 1.95 9.89 -11.69
CA HIS A 120 3.11 10.17 -10.87
C HIS A 120 3.61 8.88 -10.24
N ASP A 121 4.62 8.26 -10.84
CA ASP A 121 5.13 6.96 -10.37
C ASP A 121 6.19 7.06 -9.26
N GLY A 122 6.69 8.25 -8.97
CA GLY A 122 7.58 8.50 -7.83
C GLY A 122 9.04 8.09 -8.00
N TYR A 123 9.42 7.59 -9.18
CA TYR A 123 10.77 7.06 -9.46
C TYR A 123 11.72 8.04 -10.15
N LEU A 124 11.36 9.29 -10.16
CA LEU A 124 12.03 10.32 -10.96
C LEU A 124 13.55 10.44 -10.72
N GLY A 125 14.04 10.02 -9.55
CA GLY A 125 15.45 10.05 -9.21
C GLY A 125 16.25 8.81 -9.56
N CYS A 126 15.62 7.64 -9.53
CA CYS A 126 16.33 6.35 -9.61
C CYS A 126 16.97 6.11 -10.99
N TYR A 127 16.42 6.68 -12.06
CA TYR A 127 16.86 6.45 -13.43
C TYR A 127 17.76 7.54 -14.00
N ARG A 128 17.85 8.71 -13.37
CA ARG A 128 18.66 9.84 -13.87
C ARG A 128 20.17 9.61 -13.81
N SER A 129 20.60 8.71 -12.93
CA SER A 129 21.98 8.28 -12.84
C SER A 129 22.39 7.27 -13.93
N LEU A 130 21.43 6.71 -14.66
CA LEU A 130 21.69 5.76 -15.72
C LEU A 130 22.14 6.50 -16.99
N ASN A 131 23.20 6.01 -17.61
CA ASN A 131 23.69 6.55 -18.87
C ASN A 131 22.86 6.02 -20.05
N ILE A 132 21.56 6.37 -20.04
CA ILE A 132 20.58 6.03 -21.08
C ILE A 132 20.03 7.33 -21.70
N PRO A 133 19.50 7.30 -22.93
CA PRO A 133 18.87 8.47 -23.54
C PRO A 133 17.70 8.98 -22.70
N HIS A 134 17.56 10.32 -22.60
CA HIS A 134 16.54 10.97 -21.79
C HIS A 134 15.13 10.45 -22.08
N TRP A 135 14.78 10.17 -23.32
CA TRP A 135 13.45 9.64 -23.70
C TRP A 135 13.14 8.24 -23.15
N MET A 136 14.15 7.52 -22.66
CA MET A 136 14.00 6.24 -21.96
C MET A 136 13.80 6.41 -20.45
N HIS A 137 13.98 7.60 -19.92
CA HIS A 137 13.75 7.86 -18.50
C HIS A 137 12.23 7.84 -18.21
N GLN A 138 11.85 7.25 -17.10
CA GLN A 138 10.42 7.18 -16.70
C GLN A 138 9.81 8.55 -16.43
N ASP A 139 10.61 9.54 -16.03
CA ASP A 139 10.16 10.90 -15.79
C ASP A 139 9.59 11.59 -17.05
N VAL A 140 9.90 11.11 -18.25
CA VAL A 140 9.29 11.59 -19.51
C VAL A 140 7.79 11.33 -19.57
N SER A 141 7.33 10.27 -18.89
CA SER A 141 5.90 9.91 -18.85
C SER A 141 5.19 10.36 -17.57
N ASP A 142 5.84 11.15 -16.71
CA ASP A 142 5.28 11.61 -15.44
C ASP A 142 4.57 12.97 -15.59
N ASP A 143 3.24 12.97 -15.44
CA ASP A 143 2.43 14.19 -15.59
C ASP A 143 2.64 15.18 -14.44
N TYR A 144 2.90 14.67 -13.22
CA TYR A 144 3.19 15.51 -12.07
C TYR A 144 4.47 16.35 -12.28
N LEU A 145 5.55 15.72 -12.76
CA LEU A 145 6.79 16.44 -13.01
C LEU A 145 6.63 17.53 -14.07
N GLN A 146 5.85 17.27 -15.12
CA GLN A 146 5.52 18.27 -16.13
C GLN A 146 4.73 19.44 -15.51
N ASP A 147 3.73 19.15 -14.66
CA ASP A 147 2.97 20.21 -13.97
C ASP A 147 3.88 21.02 -13.02
N LEU A 148 4.79 20.38 -12.31
CA LEU A 148 5.76 21.05 -11.43
C LEU A 148 6.66 21.99 -12.23
N ARG A 149 7.20 21.52 -13.36
CA ARG A 149 8.07 22.30 -14.27
C ARG A 149 7.33 23.46 -14.92
N ASN A 150 6.06 23.30 -15.25
CA ASN A 150 5.23 24.40 -15.76
C ASN A 150 5.11 25.56 -14.76
N VAL A 151 5.24 25.29 -13.46
CA VAL A 151 5.15 26.33 -12.41
C VAL A 151 6.51 26.88 -12.02
N LEU A 152 7.52 26.04 -11.89
CA LEU A 152 8.82 26.38 -11.31
C LEU A 152 9.95 26.52 -12.32
N GLY A 153 9.75 26.08 -13.57
CA GLY A 153 10.76 26.04 -14.62
C GLY A 153 11.31 24.63 -14.85
N GLU A 154 12.00 24.45 -15.98
CA GLU A 154 12.48 23.14 -16.48
C GLU A 154 13.46 22.43 -15.54
N ASP A 155 14.18 23.17 -14.69
CA ASP A 155 15.12 22.61 -13.71
C ASP A 155 14.45 22.08 -12.44
N ALA A 156 13.13 22.24 -12.30
CA ALA A 156 12.43 21.80 -11.11
C ALA A 156 12.41 20.27 -11.00
N ASP A 157 12.62 19.79 -9.78
CA ASP A 157 12.72 18.37 -9.47
C ASP A 157 12.33 18.09 -8.02
N ILE A 158 11.78 16.91 -7.76
CA ILE A 158 11.48 16.43 -6.40
C ILE A 158 12.75 15.97 -5.66
N ASN A 159 13.81 15.61 -6.37
CA ASN A 159 15.06 15.12 -5.79
C ASN A 159 16.13 16.20 -5.57
N THR A 160 15.82 17.46 -5.78
CA THR A 160 16.77 18.57 -5.57
C THR A 160 17.27 18.68 -4.13
N SER A 161 16.60 18.02 -3.23
CA SER A 161 16.89 18.01 -1.80
C SER A 161 17.91 16.96 -1.36
N GLY A 162 18.34 16.04 -2.25
CA GLY A 162 19.24 14.94 -1.93
C GLY A 162 18.58 13.76 -1.20
N ALA A 163 17.25 13.80 -0.96
CA ALA A 163 16.52 12.65 -0.49
C ALA A 163 16.11 11.76 -1.67
N GLU A 164 16.61 10.53 -1.69
CA GLU A 164 16.35 9.57 -2.76
C GLU A 164 15.13 8.70 -2.50
N CYS A 165 14.64 8.05 -3.55
CA CYS A 165 13.38 7.30 -3.54
C CYS A 165 13.36 6.05 -2.63
N ASN A 166 14.46 5.69 -1.99
CA ASN A 166 14.53 4.58 -1.04
C ASN A 166 15.26 4.95 0.25
N SER A 167 15.71 6.20 0.38
CA SER A 167 16.57 6.67 1.47
C SER A 167 15.77 6.97 2.74
N TRP A 168 16.36 6.69 3.90
CA TRP A 168 15.85 7.19 5.20
C TRP A 168 16.22 8.65 5.48
N VAL A 169 17.00 9.28 4.60
CA VAL A 169 17.31 10.71 4.74
C VAL A 169 16.00 11.50 4.65
N THR A 170 15.79 12.37 5.62
CA THR A 170 14.55 13.10 5.80
C THR A 170 14.82 14.61 5.87
N HIS A 171 14.02 15.37 5.16
CA HIS A 171 13.98 16.82 5.30
C HIS A 171 12.60 17.34 4.84
N PRO A 172 12.17 18.50 5.31
CA PRO A 172 10.92 19.08 4.83
C PRO A 172 10.95 19.38 3.34
N TRP A 173 9.76 19.29 2.71
CA TRP A 173 9.53 19.70 1.33
C TRP A 173 10.04 21.11 1.05
N ILE A 174 10.76 21.30 -0.06
CA ILE A 174 11.51 22.54 -0.34
C ILE A 174 10.71 23.61 -1.09
N TYR A 175 9.59 23.23 -1.71
CA TYR A 175 8.72 24.15 -2.44
C TYR A 175 7.46 24.47 -1.62
N GLU A 176 6.54 25.25 -2.18
CA GLU A 176 5.21 25.44 -1.58
C GLU A 176 4.47 24.12 -1.43
N GLU A 177 3.77 23.93 -0.30
CA GLU A 177 3.02 22.69 0.00
C GLU A 177 2.06 22.29 -1.12
N ARG A 178 1.38 23.27 -1.77
CA ARG A 178 0.45 22.99 -2.87
C ARG A 178 1.10 22.29 -4.08
N LEU A 179 2.43 22.35 -4.20
CA LEU A 179 3.20 21.70 -5.27
C LEU A 179 3.69 20.30 -4.87
N HIS A 180 3.44 19.89 -3.63
CA HIS A 180 3.82 18.55 -3.18
C HIS A 180 3.02 17.48 -3.94
N PRO A 181 3.64 16.33 -4.34
CA PRO A 181 2.94 15.30 -5.11
C PRO A 181 1.68 14.76 -4.44
N THR A 182 1.64 14.69 -3.10
CA THR A 182 0.44 14.30 -2.34
C THR A 182 -0.71 15.30 -2.55
N ASN A 183 -0.44 16.61 -2.53
CA ASN A 183 -1.43 17.63 -2.86
C ASN A 183 -1.89 17.51 -4.31
N TRP A 184 -0.95 17.28 -5.23
CA TRP A 184 -1.27 17.15 -6.65
C TRP A 184 -2.24 16.00 -6.93
N VAL A 185 -2.03 14.81 -6.32
CA VAL A 185 -2.97 13.67 -6.46
C VAL A 185 -4.36 14.06 -5.95
N ALA A 186 -4.45 14.73 -4.80
CA ALA A 186 -5.73 15.18 -4.26
C ALA A 186 -6.39 16.25 -5.16
N ASP A 187 -5.64 17.23 -5.63
CA ASP A 187 -6.15 18.32 -6.50
C ASP A 187 -6.68 17.77 -7.84
N LYS A 188 -5.95 16.82 -8.44
CA LYS A 188 -6.40 16.16 -9.68
C LYS A 188 -7.64 15.30 -9.43
N SER A 189 -7.71 14.58 -8.31
CA SER A 189 -8.89 13.80 -7.92
C SER A 189 -10.11 14.68 -7.70
N ILE A 190 -9.96 15.80 -6.98
CA ILE A 190 -11.01 16.80 -6.78
C ILE A 190 -11.45 17.41 -8.11
N ARG A 191 -10.50 17.74 -8.98
CA ARG A 191 -10.81 18.27 -10.31
C ARG A 191 -11.63 17.27 -11.12
N PHE A 192 -11.22 15.99 -11.14
CA PHE A 192 -12.00 14.93 -11.80
C PHE A 192 -13.43 14.88 -11.25
N LEU A 193 -13.61 14.81 -9.94
CA LEU A 193 -14.93 14.76 -9.29
C LEU A 193 -15.80 15.95 -9.69
N LYS A 194 -15.25 17.16 -9.79
CA LYS A 194 -15.99 18.37 -10.18
C LYS A 194 -16.32 18.46 -11.66
N THR A 195 -15.50 17.85 -12.53
CA THR A 195 -15.62 18.02 -14.00
C THR A 195 -16.09 16.76 -14.73
N ARG A 196 -16.30 15.64 -14.02
CA ARG A 196 -16.75 14.36 -14.59
C ARG A 196 -18.11 14.46 -15.29
N ASP A 197 -18.41 13.53 -16.14
CA ASP A 197 -19.75 13.30 -16.65
C ASP A 197 -20.67 12.77 -15.54
N ARG A 198 -21.59 13.60 -15.07
CA ARG A 198 -22.51 13.27 -13.97
C ARG A 198 -23.65 12.33 -14.38
N THR A 199 -23.77 12.00 -15.66
CA THR A 199 -24.78 11.05 -16.16
C THR A 199 -24.30 9.59 -16.03
N ARG A 200 -23.04 9.38 -15.69
CA ARG A 200 -22.38 8.07 -15.55
C ARG A 200 -21.81 7.89 -14.14
N PRO A 201 -21.83 6.66 -13.59
CA PRO A 201 -21.04 6.36 -12.41
C PRO A 201 -19.55 6.46 -12.73
N PHE A 202 -18.72 6.69 -11.71
CA PHE A 202 -17.28 6.73 -11.88
C PHE A 202 -16.56 5.62 -11.10
N PHE A 203 -15.42 5.19 -11.62
CA PHE A 203 -14.39 4.47 -10.93
C PHE A 203 -13.11 5.33 -10.93
N LEU A 204 -12.78 5.91 -9.78
CA LEU A 204 -11.61 6.73 -9.57
C LEU A 204 -10.58 5.98 -8.71
N MET A 205 -9.39 5.74 -9.22
CA MET A 205 -8.24 5.32 -8.43
C MET A 205 -7.35 6.53 -8.13
N SER A 206 -7.29 6.93 -6.86
CA SER A 206 -6.37 7.95 -6.34
C SER A 206 -5.20 7.25 -5.65
N SER A 207 -4.04 7.21 -6.30
CA SER A 207 -2.89 6.42 -5.88
C SER A 207 -1.73 7.32 -5.46
N PHE A 208 -1.53 7.42 -4.13
CA PHE A 208 -0.48 8.25 -3.53
C PHE A 208 0.85 7.50 -3.51
N VAL A 209 1.94 8.18 -3.87
CA VAL A 209 3.30 7.64 -3.68
C VAL A 209 3.68 7.66 -2.20
N ARG A 210 3.27 8.70 -1.45
CA ARG A 210 3.56 8.77 -0.02
C ARG A 210 2.66 7.78 0.76
N PRO A 211 3.17 7.23 1.87
CA PRO A 211 4.40 7.58 2.61
C PRO A 211 5.71 6.94 2.12
N HIS A 212 5.74 6.30 0.94
CA HIS A 212 7.00 5.86 0.32
C HIS A 212 7.99 7.02 0.20
N GLN A 213 9.28 6.73 0.34
CA GLN A 213 10.36 7.73 0.17
C GLN A 213 10.27 8.44 -1.20
N PRO A 214 10.83 9.66 -1.32
CA PRO A 214 11.60 10.42 -0.33
C PRO A 214 10.75 10.86 0.86
N LEU A 215 11.36 10.91 2.05
CA LEU A 215 10.71 11.37 3.28
C LEU A 215 10.79 12.90 3.34
N ASP A 216 9.94 13.55 2.58
CA ASP A 216 9.93 15.00 2.33
C ASP A 216 8.58 15.67 2.66
N PRO A 217 7.95 15.36 3.81
CA PRO A 217 6.67 15.96 4.14
C PRO A 217 6.78 17.50 4.23
N PRO A 218 5.69 18.24 3.95
CA PRO A 218 5.70 19.68 4.20
C PRO A 218 6.06 19.99 5.65
N LYS A 219 6.80 21.09 5.86
CA LYS A 219 7.36 21.45 7.18
C LYS A 219 6.34 21.42 8.32
N ALA A 220 5.11 21.86 8.08
CA ALA A 220 4.07 21.88 9.09
C ALA A 220 3.74 20.48 9.64
N TYR A 221 3.74 19.46 8.78
CA TYR A 221 3.53 18.07 9.17
C TYR A 221 4.77 17.47 9.83
N PHE A 222 5.97 17.77 9.32
CA PHE A 222 7.22 17.30 9.92
C PHE A 222 7.38 17.82 11.36
N ASP A 223 7.06 19.10 11.60
CA ASP A 223 7.12 19.72 12.92
C ASP A 223 6.13 19.10 13.93
N MET A 224 5.12 18.36 13.48
CA MET A 224 4.22 17.62 14.38
C MET A 224 4.92 16.44 15.09
N TYR A 225 6.02 15.91 14.53
CA TYR A 225 6.63 14.66 14.97
C TYR A 225 8.11 14.76 15.37
N LYS A 226 8.89 15.64 14.73
CA LYS A 226 10.38 15.68 14.86
C LYS A 226 10.90 15.82 16.28
N ASP A 227 10.18 16.56 17.13
CA ASP A 227 10.59 16.86 18.51
C ASP A 227 9.89 15.95 19.54
N LYS A 228 9.05 15.01 19.10
CA LYS A 228 8.36 14.08 20.01
C LYS A 228 9.22 12.85 20.33
N GLU A 229 8.96 12.27 21.51
CA GLU A 229 9.32 10.89 21.75
C GLU A 229 8.40 10.00 20.92
N LEU A 230 8.97 9.28 19.97
CA LEU A 230 8.26 8.31 19.13
C LEU A 230 8.45 6.91 19.69
N ARG A 231 7.55 5.99 19.32
CA ARG A 231 7.70 4.58 19.66
C ARG A 231 9.10 4.08 19.29
N SER A 232 9.67 3.20 20.08
CA SER A 232 10.88 2.49 19.68
C SER A 232 10.53 1.45 18.61
N PRO A 233 11.39 1.26 17.60
CA PRO A 233 11.26 0.11 16.70
C PRO A 233 11.29 -1.22 17.47
N ALA A 234 10.55 -2.21 16.98
CA ALA A 234 10.59 -3.56 17.54
C ALA A 234 11.99 -4.17 17.39
N SER A 235 12.41 -4.95 18.40
CA SER A 235 13.67 -5.70 18.38
C SER A 235 13.42 -7.09 18.93
N GLY A 236 13.92 -8.11 18.26
CA GLY A 236 13.72 -9.50 18.59
C GLY A 236 15.04 -10.26 18.87
N ASP A 237 14.89 -11.48 19.38
CA ASP A 237 16.02 -12.38 19.66
C ASP A 237 16.68 -12.94 18.40
N TRP A 238 16.04 -12.80 17.27
CA TRP A 238 16.49 -13.24 15.94
C TRP A 238 17.02 -12.10 15.05
N ASP A 239 16.98 -10.87 15.50
CA ASP A 239 17.40 -9.70 14.72
C ASP A 239 18.80 -9.89 14.12
N PRO A 240 19.06 -9.43 12.90
CA PRO A 240 20.39 -9.45 12.31
C PRO A 240 21.39 -8.73 13.22
N GLN A 241 22.22 -9.52 13.93
CA GLN A 241 23.12 -9.03 15.01
C GLN A 241 24.11 -7.96 14.56
N ASN A 242 24.45 -7.93 13.26
CA ASN A 242 25.48 -7.04 12.74
C ASN A 242 25.04 -6.27 11.47
N GLY A 243 23.73 -6.12 11.28
CA GLY A 243 23.13 -5.29 10.26
C GLY A 243 23.97 -5.15 8.99
N ALA A 244 24.21 -6.23 8.26
CA ALA A 244 24.87 -6.22 6.96
C ALA A 244 26.22 -5.46 6.88
N GLY A 245 26.91 -5.19 7.99
CA GLY A 245 28.20 -4.50 7.98
C GLY A 245 28.17 -3.12 7.31
N ALA A 246 29.06 -2.88 6.34
CA ALA A 246 29.10 -1.60 5.61
C ALA A 246 27.87 -1.34 4.76
N ALA A 247 27.21 -2.38 4.21
CA ALA A 247 26.02 -2.25 3.39
C ALA A 247 24.82 -1.71 4.19
N GLY A 248 24.68 -2.04 5.48
CA GLY A 248 23.62 -1.54 6.33
C GLY A 248 23.70 -0.05 6.69
N ARG A 249 24.80 0.62 6.35
CA ARG A 249 25.01 2.05 6.57
C ARG A 249 24.71 2.92 5.36
N ILE A 250 24.35 2.31 4.24
CA ILE A 250 23.95 3.02 3.02
C ILE A 250 22.49 3.40 3.19
N SER A 251 22.14 4.66 2.96
CA SER A 251 20.82 5.23 3.26
C SER A 251 19.66 4.61 2.48
N ASP A 252 19.92 3.92 1.38
CA ASP A 252 18.94 3.20 0.56
C ASP A 252 19.00 1.67 0.74
N SER A 253 19.74 1.19 1.75
CA SER A 253 19.79 -0.22 2.12
C SER A 253 18.43 -0.75 2.56
N ILE A 254 18.29 -2.09 2.54
CA ILE A 254 17.16 -2.78 3.20
C ILE A 254 17.41 -2.97 4.71
N TYR A 255 18.60 -2.64 5.20
CA TYR A 255 18.97 -2.70 6.62
C TYR A 255 19.01 -1.30 7.21
N GLY A 256 18.32 -1.10 8.32
CA GLY A 256 18.16 0.20 8.99
C GLY A 256 19.26 0.54 9.99
N CYS A 257 20.54 0.36 9.63
CA CYS A 257 21.68 0.54 10.54
C CYS A 257 22.18 2.00 10.59
N CYS A 258 21.29 2.96 10.80
CA CYS A 258 21.64 4.37 11.00
C CYS A 258 21.70 4.74 12.50
N ASP A 259 22.25 5.92 12.80
CA ASP A 259 22.27 6.43 14.17
C ASP A 259 20.86 6.80 14.67
N ALA A 260 20.72 6.97 16.00
CA ALA A 260 19.44 7.21 16.65
C ALA A 260 18.77 8.53 16.21
N ALA A 261 19.54 9.56 15.86
CA ALA A 261 19.00 10.83 15.40
C ALA A 261 18.43 10.69 13.99
N MET A 262 19.15 10.07 13.07
CA MET A 262 18.67 9.78 11.72
C MET A 262 17.43 8.89 11.74
N ARG A 263 17.41 7.87 12.60
CA ARG A 263 16.25 7.00 12.78
C ARG A 263 15.02 7.78 13.24
N LYS A 264 15.19 8.63 14.25
CA LYS A 264 14.11 9.49 14.76
C LYS A 264 13.57 10.42 13.67
N ASP A 265 14.44 11.06 12.91
CA ASP A 265 14.04 11.94 11.81
C ASP A 265 13.29 11.18 10.70
N ALA A 266 13.75 9.99 10.34
CA ALA A 266 13.10 9.16 9.33
C ALA A 266 11.70 8.69 9.78
N MET A 267 11.55 8.25 11.03
CA MET A 267 10.24 7.90 11.60
C MET A 267 9.31 9.11 11.65
N ALA A 268 9.82 10.27 12.07
CA ALA A 268 9.05 11.52 12.08
C ALA A 268 8.58 11.90 10.66
N GLY A 269 9.47 11.79 9.67
CA GLY A 269 9.15 12.04 8.26
C GLY A 269 8.09 11.10 7.70
N TYR A 270 8.18 9.81 8.04
CA TYR A 270 7.21 8.81 7.60
C TYR A 270 5.82 9.06 8.21
N TYR A 271 5.72 9.32 9.53
CA TYR A 271 4.45 9.63 10.18
C TYR A 271 3.86 10.97 9.72
N ALA A 272 4.72 11.95 9.44
CA ALA A 272 4.31 13.22 8.86
C ALA A 272 3.73 13.05 7.43
N ALA A 273 4.34 12.19 6.61
CA ALA A 273 3.83 11.88 5.28
C ALA A 273 2.47 11.17 5.35
N ILE A 274 2.26 10.26 6.31
CA ILE A 274 0.97 9.62 6.57
C ILE A 274 -0.10 10.66 6.93
N THR A 275 0.17 11.54 7.90
CA THR A 275 -0.79 12.57 8.30
C THR A 275 -1.08 13.54 7.16
N HIS A 276 -0.09 13.85 6.32
CA HIS A 276 -0.30 14.67 5.14
C HIS A 276 -1.23 13.98 4.12
N VAL A 277 -1.02 12.70 3.83
CA VAL A 277 -1.93 11.90 2.97
C VAL A 277 -3.34 11.89 3.55
N ASP A 278 -3.50 11.65 4.85
CA ASP A 278 -4.80 11.65 5.54
C ASP A 278 -5.53 12.99 5.38
N HIS A 279 -4.84 14.11 5.54
CA HIS A 279 -5.44 15.43 5.34
C HIS A 279 -5.84 15.67 3.87
N GLN A 280 -5.05 15.19 2.91
CA GLN A 280 -5.42 15.30 1.50
C GLN A 280 -6.59 14.39 1.15
N LEU A 281 -6.70 13.21 1.76
CA LEU A 281 -7.88 12.35 1.69
C LEU A 281 -9.12 13.10 2.21
N GLY A 282 -9.00 13.80 3.36
CA GLY A 282 -10.08 14.61 3.91
C GLY A 282 -10.65 15.63 2.92
N ARG A 283 -9.81 16.25 2.07
CA ARG A 283 -10.24 17.15 1.00
C ARG A 283 -11.07 16.44 -0.07
N ILE A 284 -10.66 15.23 -0.46
CA ILE A 284 -11.39 14.41 -1.44
C ILE A 284 -12.76 14.00 -0.87
N LEU A 285 -12.79 13.50 0.39
CA LEU A 285 -14.03 13.12 1.07
C LEU A 285 -15.00 14.30 1.22
N THR A 286 -14.48 15.48 1.58
CA THR A 286 -15.27 16.72 1.66
C THR A 286 -15.88 17.05 0.31
N THR A 287 -15.12 16.91 -0.79
CA THR A 287 -15.64 17.15 -2.15
C THR A 287 -16.77 16.18 -2.51
N LEU A 288 -16.69 14.90 -2.16
CA LEU A 288 -17.79 13.94 -2.38
C LEU A 288 -19.06 14.34 -1.60
N LYS A 289 -18.90 14.82 -0.36
CA LYS A 289 -20.02 15.29 0.48
C LYS A 289 -20.64 16.56 -0.09
N GLU A 290 -19.83 17.55 -0.47
CA GLU A 290 -20.29 18.80 -1.10
C GLU A 290 -20.99 18.57 -2.45
N ASP A 291 -20.53 17.58 -3.23
CA ASP A 291 -21.12 17.20 -4.50
C ASP A 291 -22.37 16.31 -4.35
N GLY A 292 -22.70 15.91 -3.13
CA GLY A 292 -23.89 15.11 -2.78
C GLY A 292 -23.81 13.65 -3.26
N VAL A 293 -22.61 13.11 -3.49
CA VAL A 293 -22.44 11.73 -3.99
C VAL A 293 -21.73 10.81 -2.98
N TYR A 294 -21.39 11.29 -1.81
CA TYR A 294 -20.74 10.49 -0.76
C TYR A 294 -21.58 9.25 -0.42
N ASP A 295 -22.89 9.43 -0.27
CA ASP A 295 -23.85 8.38 0.08
C ASP A 295 -24.14 7.40 -1.08
N ASP A 296 -23.68 7.71 -2.29
CA ASP A 296 -23.76 6.86 -3.49
C ASP A 296 -22.40 6.29 -3.89
N THR A 297 -21.40 6.37 -2.99
CA THR A 297 -20.00 5.99 -3.29
C THR A 297 -19.51 4.88 -2.37
N ILE A 298 -18.89 3.85 -2.95
CA ILE A 298 -18.04 2.89 -2.25
C ILE A 298 -16.64 3.49 -2.20
N ILE A 299 -16.06 3.57 -1.01
CA ILE A 299 -14.69 4.05 -0.81
C ILE A 299 -13.88 2.91 -0.22
N LEU A 300 -12.81 2.50 -0.89
CA LEU A 300 -11.86 1.52 -0.39
C LEU A 300 -10.49 2.19 -0.24
N PHE A 301 -9.93 2.13 0.97
CA PHE A 301 -8.59 2.60 1.29
C PHE A 301 -7.69 1.42 1.60
N THR A 302 -6.52 1.35 0.96
CA THR A 302 -5.50 0.32 1.19
C THR A 302 -4.10 0.79 0.81
N SER A 303 -3.10 -0.06 1.03
CA SER A 303 -1.72 0.10 0.57
C SER A 303 -1.28 -1.09 -0.25
N ASP A 304 -0.28 -0.91 -1.12
CA ASP A 304 0.32 -2.04 -1.86
C ASP A 304 1.22 -2.92 -0.98
N HIS A 305 1.92 -2.36 -0.01
CA HIS A 305 2.68 -3.05 1.05
C HIS A 305 2.96 -2.11 2.21
N GLY A 306 3.54 -2.64 3.29
CA GLY A 306 3.98 -1.86 4.45
C GLY A 306 5.42 -1.37 4.34
N GLU A 307 6.01 -1.04 5.50
CA GLU A 307 7.37 -0.52 5.71
C GLU A 307 7.92 -1.08 7.01
N MET A 308 9.14 -1.63 7.01
CA MET A 308 9.78 -2.11 8.24
C MET A 308 10.09 -0.98 9.24
N LEU A 309 10.39 0.20 8.74
CA LEU A 309 10.59 1.42 9.56
C LEU A 309 11.52 1.19 10.76
N PHE A 310 12.61 0.50 10.54
CA PHE A 310 13.64 0.08 11.52
C PHE A 310 13.22 -1.04 12.49
N ASP A 311 12.02 -1.56 12.45
CA ASP A 311 11.67 -2.76 13.18
C ASP A 311 12.67 -3.88 12.78
N HIS A 312 13.22 -4.60 13.75
CA HIS A 312 14.21 -5.66 13.56
C HIS A 312 15.50 -5.20 12.84
N ASN A 313 15.87 -3.92 12.98
CA ASN A 313 16.97 -3.30 12.24
C ASN A 313 16.80 -3.38 10.70
N LEU A 314 15.59 -3.52 10.21
CA LEU A 314 15.23 -3.59 8.78
C LEU A 314 14.62 -2.28 8.30
N TRP A 315 14.75 -2.02 7.01
CA TRP A 315 14.26 -0.82 6.34
C TRP A 315 13.54 -1.20 5.05
N ARG A 316 12.49 -0.45 4.68
CA ARG A 316 11.69 -0.68 3.47
C ARG A 316 10.80 -1.94 3.60
N LYS A 317 10.69 -2.73 2.55
CA LYS A 317 9.79 -3.85 2.28
C LYS A 317 10.58 -5.08 1.84
N VAL A 318 9.94 -6.06 1.27
CA VAL A 318 10.39 -7.36 0.76
C VAL A 318 10.49 -8.46 1.82
N PHE A 319 10.40 -8.11 3.07
CA PHE A 319 10.44 -9.03 4.20
C PHE A 319 9.07 -9.65 4.52
N PRO A 320 9.02 -10.85 5.10
CA PRO A 320 7.77 -11.53 5.44
C PRO A 320 7.12 -11.03 6.75
N TYR A 321 7.73 -10.05 7.43
CA TYR A 321 7.30 -9.56 8.75
C TYR A 321 6.13 -8.57 8.65
N GLU A 322 5.40 -8.42 9.78
CA GLU A 322 4.20 -7.56 9.87
C GLU A 322 4.44 -6.14 9.36
N GLY A 323 5.57 -5.51 9.69
CA GLY A 323 5.90 -4.17 9.19
C GLY A 323 5.81 -4.05 7.66
N SER A 324 6.25 -5.08 6.94
CA SER A 324 6.30 -5.11 5.48
C SER A 324 5.03 -5.66 4.83
N THR A 325 4.42 -6.68 5.43
CA THR A 325 3.32 -7.44 4.81
C THR A 325 1.93 -6.96 5.20
N HIS A 326 1.75 -6.48 6.44
CA HIS A 326 0.47 -6.01 6.96
C HIS A 326 0.17 -4.60 6.43
N ILE A 327 -1.03 -4.44 5.84
CA ILE A 327 -1.48 -3.22 5.18
C ILE A 327 -2.82 -2.74 5.75
N PRO A 328 -3.12 -1.43 5.70
CA PRO A 328 -4.44 -0.94 6.05
C PRO A 328 -5.47 -1.39 5.01
N PHE A 329 -6.69 -1.69 5.46
CA PHE A 329 -7.79 -2.03 4.57
C PHE A 329 -9.11 -1.57 5.18
N LEU A 330 -9.70 -0.52 4.59
CA LEU A 330 -10.93 0.11 5.04
C LEU A 330 -11.92 0.16 3.89
N VAL A 331 -13.18 -0.17 4.15
CA VAL A 331 -14.28 -0.07 3.18
C VAL A 331 -15.43 0.74 3.77
N HIS A 332 -15.75 1.86 3.13
CA HIS A 332 -16.97 2.60 3.39
C HIS A 332 -17.99 2.30 2.27
N ILE A 333 -19.21 2.04 2.65
CA ILE A 333 -20.34 1.87 1.73
C ILE A 333 -21.33 3.02 1.95
N GLY A 334 -21.57 3.81 0.90
CA GLY A 334 -22.55 4.90 0.97
C GLY A 334 -23.93 4.40 1.37
N LYS A 335 -24.61 5.12 2.25
CA LYS A 335 -25.88 4.68 2.87
C LYS A 335 -27.03 4.46 1.88
N HIS A 336 -26.96 5.03 0.66
CA HIS A 336 -27.93 4.75 -0.39
C HIS A 336 -27.67 3.39 -1.09
N ILE A 337 -26.49 2.80 -0.89
CA ILE A 337 -26.09 1.51 -1.47
C ILE A 337 -26.50 0.37 -0.53
N ALA A 338 -26.06 0.46 0.74
CA ALA A 338 -26.44 -0.48 1.80
C ALA A 338 -26.34 0.20 3.17
N ASP A 339 -27.18 -0.24 4.08
CA ASP A 339 -27.14 0.20 5.48
C ASP A 339 -26.16 -0.70 6.24
N ILE A 340 -24.95 -0.20 6.47
CA ILE A 340 -23.85 -0.93 7.10
C ILE A 340 -23.65 -0.43 8.52
N VAL A 341 -23.70 -1.34 9.50
CA VAL A 341 -23.24 -1.05 10.84
C VAL A 341 -21.71 -1.12 10.85
N PRO A 342 -21.00 -0.07 11.27
CA PRO A 342 -19.53 -0.08 11.32
C PRO A 342 -19.01 -1.23 12.22
N HIS A 343 -18.03 -1.98 11.73
CA HIS A 343 -17.44 -3.11 12.46
C HIS A 343 -16.04 -3.45 11.98
N THR A 344 -15.35 -4.29 12.74
CA THR A 344 -14.04 -4.83 12.40
C THR A 344 -14.16 -6.30 12.00
N ILE A 345 -13.50 -6.67 10.90
CA ILE A 345 -13.38 -8.04 10.42
C ILE A 345 -11.96 -8.51 10.70
N ASN A 346 -11.85 -9.62 11.45
CA ASN A 346 -10.55 -10.23 11.78
C ASN A 346 -10.15 -11.33 10.78
N GLY A 347 -10.96 -11.59 9.76
CA GLY A 347 -10.67 -12.58 8.73
C GLY A 347 -9.47 -12.16 7.86
N ILE A 348 -8.66 -13.13 7.45
CA ILE A 348 -7.51 -12.90 6.56
C ILE A 348 -7.98 -12.36 5.22
N THR A 349 -7.39 -11.25 4.82
CA THR A 349 -7.70 -10.49 3.59
C THR A 349 -6.42 -10.15 2.85
N GLU A 350 -6.49 -9.99 1.55
CA GLU A 350 -5.32 -9.60 0.74
C GLU A 350 -5.69 -8.74 -0.47
N LEU A 351 -4.66 -8.17 -1.14
CA LEU A 351 -4.86 -7.23 -2.24
C LEU A 351 -5.61 -7.80 -3.44
N ARG A 352 -5.48 -9.11 -3.76
CA ARG A 352 -6.25 -9.70 -4.87
C ARG A 352 -7.76 -9.74 -4.61
N ASP A 353 -8.20 -9.53 -3.36
CA ASP A 353 -9.62 -9.49 -3.00
C ASP A 353 -10.28 -8.16 -3.36
N VAL A 354 -9.51 -7.11 -3.62
CA VAL A 354 -10.03 -5.77 -3.94
C VAL A 354 -10.88 -5.80 -5.21
N MET A 355 -10.35 -6.35 -6.31
CA MET A 355 -11.08 -6.39 -7.59
C MET A 355 -12.42 -7.14 -7.47
N PRO A 356 -12.47 -8.42 -7.02
CA PRO A 356 -13.75 -9.11 -6.92
C PRO A 356 -14.72 -8.46 -5.94
N THR A 357 -14.22 -7.85 -4.84
CA THR A 357 -15.06 -7.14 -3.88
C THR A 357 -15.74 -5.92 -4.49
N LEU A 358 -14.98 -5.05 -5.17
CA LEU A 358 -15.54 -3.85 -5.78
C LEU A 358 -16.51 -4.19 -6.92
N LEU A 359 -16.18 -5.19 -7.75
CA LEU A 359 -17.09 -5.65 -8.81
C LEU A 359 -18.39 -6.21 -8.22
N ASP A 360 -18.34 -7.07 -7.20
CA ASP A 360 -19.50 -7.68 -6.58
C ASP A 360 -20.40 -6.65 -5.85
N LEU A 361 -19.78 -5.72 -5.12
CA LEU A 361 -20.53 -4.62 -4.48
C LEU A 361 -21.26 -3.74 -5.51
N CYS A 362 -20.73 -3.60 -6.72
CA CYS A 362 -21.37 -2.89 -7.83
C CYS A 362 -22.31 -3.76 -8.64
N GLY A 363 -22.48 -5.04 -8.31
CA GLY A 363 -23.31 -5.99 -9.07
C GLY A 363 -22.75 -6.29 -10.47
N LEU A 364 -21.45 -6.19 -10.66
CA LEU A 364 -20.73 -6.51 -11.90
C LEU A 364 -20.22 -7.95 -11.87
N GLN A 365 -20.02 -8.53 -13.05
CA GLN A 365 -19.49 -9.87 -13.18
C GLN A 365 -18.00 -9.91 -12.80
N ILE A 366 -17.59 -10.90 -11.99
CA ILE A 366 -16.21 -11.19 -11.68
C ILE A 366 -15.68 -12.13 -12.78
N PRO A 367 -14.57 -11.78 -13.47
CA PRO A 367 -13.97 -12.65 -14.49
C PRO A 367 -13.45 -13.97 -13.91
N ASP A 368 -13.53 -15.05 -14.68
CA ASP A 368 -13.05 -16.41 -14.30
C ASP A 368 -11.54 -16.47 -14.06
N THR A 369 -10.80 -15.46 -14.50
CA THR A 369 -9.36 -15.34 -14.29
C THR A 369 -8.98 -14.84 -12.91
N VAL A 370 -9.94 -14.26 -12.16
CA VAL A 370 -9.78 -13.79 -10.78
C VAL A 370 -9.78 -14.98 -9.83
N ASP A 371 -8.82 -15.05 -8.93
CA ASP A 371 -8.74 -16.03 -7.86
C ASP A 371 -8.75 -15.41 -6.45
N GLY A 372 -8.92 -14.09 -6.38
CA GLY A 372 -9.32 -13.37 -5.18
C GLY A 372 -10.77 -13.65 -4.79
N CYS A 373 -11.10 -13.43 -3.53
CA CYS A 373 -12.43 -13.63 -2.97
C CYS A 373 -13.16 -12.30 -2.78
N SER A 374 -14.46 -12.25 -3.11
CA SER A 374 -15.28 -11.09 -2.72
C SER A 374 -15.46 -11.04 -1.21
N LEU A 375 -15.17 -9.89 -0.63
CA LEU A 375 -15.37 -9.60 0.81
C LEU A 375 -16.79 -9.10 1.12
N LYS A 376 -17.68 -9.03 0.13
CA LYS A 376 -19.03 -8.51 0.29
C LYS A 376 -19.79 -9.24 1.39
N GLY A 377 -19.72 -10.59 1.46
CA GLY A 377 -20.36 -11.36 2.51
C GLY A 377 -19.87 -10.97 3.92
N CYS A 378 -18.56 -10.71 4.07
CA CYS A 378 -18.01 -10.23 5.34
C CYS A 378 -18.48 -8.79 5.66
N ILE A 379 -18.46 -7.91 4.67
CA ILE A 379 -18.91 -6.51 4.81
C ILE A 379 -20.40 -6.45 5.23
N LEU A 380 -21.24 -7.33 4.67
CA LEU A 380 -22.66 -7.41 5.00
C LEU A 380 -22.97 -8.27 6.25
N GLN A 381 -21.94 -8.74 6.96
CA GLN A 381 -22.05 -9.62 8.14
C GLN A 381 -22.75 -10.98 7.85
N GLU A 382 -22.65 -11.47 6.63
CA GLU A 382 -23.15 -12.78 6.18
C GLU A 382 -22.08 -13.89 6.33
N ALA A 383 -20.81 -13.49 6.48
CA ALA A 383 -19.67 -14.37 6.67
C ALA A 383 -18.61 -13.72 7.59
N GLU A 384 -17.89 -14.52 8.35
CA GLU A 384 -16.82 -14.04 9.23
C GLU A 384 -15.47 -13.87 8.50
N SER A 385 -15.20 -14.72 7.53
CA SER A 385 -13.94 -14.76 6.78
C SER A 385 -14.13 -15.43 5.42
N VAL A 386 -13.25 -15.12 4.48
CA VAL A 386 -13.18 -15.75 3.15
C VAL A 386 -12.08 -16.80 3.05
N ARG A 387 -11.12 -16.82 3.99
CA ARG A 387 -10.03 -17.79 4.07
C ARG A 387 -9.49 -17.93 5.49
N SER A 388 -8.87 -19.07 5.79
CA SER A 388 -8.27 -19.35 7.09
C SER A 388 -6.79 -18.93 7.17
N TYR A 389 -6.10 -18.85 6.03
CA TYR A 389 -4.69 -18.45 5.95
C TYR A 389 -4.38 -17.78 4.62
N LEU A 390 -3.24 -17.08 4.58
CA LEU A 390 -2.61 -16.55 3.38
C LEU A 390 -1.22 -17.15 3.22
N HIS A 391 -0.86 -17.57 2.00
CA HIS A 391 0.50 -17.84 1.59
C HIS A 391 1.05 -16.64 0.83
N GLY A 392 2.11 -16.05 1.36
CA GLY A 392 2.86 -14.99 0.71
C GLY A 392 4.28 -15.44 0.36
N GLU A 393 4.91 -14.74 -0.57
CA GLU A 393 6.27 -15.02 -1.02
C GLU A 393 6.93 -13.78 -1.60
N HIS A 394 8.24 -13.69 -1.47
CA HIS A 394 9.02 -12.67 -2.16
C HIS A 394 10.37 -13.22 -2.61
N SER A 395 10.62 -13.19 -3.92
CA SER A 395 11.94 -13.52 -4.48
C SER A 395 12.85 -12.29 -4.40
N PHE A 396 14.00 -12.46 -3.79
CA PHE A 396 14.99 -11.41 -3.61
C PHE A 396 16.42 -11.98 -3.68
N HIS A 397 17.41 -11.12 -3.97
CA HIS A 397 18.81 -11.56 -3.99
C HIS A 397 19.37 -11.74 -2.57
N ASP A 398 20.64 -12.17 -2.51
CA ASP A 398 21.40 -12.31 -1.26
C ASP A 398 20.77 -13.29 -0.26
N LYS A 399 20.12 -14.36 -0.76
CA LYS A 399 19.49 -15.43 0.03
C LYS A 399 18.34 -14.97 0.91
N LEU A 400 17.67 -13.88 0.54
CA LEU A 400 16.51 -13.33 1.24
C LEU A 400 15.17 -13.73 0.60
N SER A 401 15.20 -14.61 -0.42
CA SER A 401 13.97 -15.17 -0.98
C SER A 401 13.21 -15.94 0.09
N ASN A 402 12.00 -15.49 0.37
CA ASN A 402 11.22 -15.94 1.51
C ASN A 402 9.81 -16.35 1.10
N HIS A 403 9.24 -17.21 1.90
CA HIS A 403 7.83 -17.54 1.91
C HIS A 403 7.29 -17.37 3.33
N TYR A 404 6.02 -17.06 3.44
CA TYR A 404 5.35 -17.04 4.72
C TYR A 404 3.92 -17.52 4.62
N ILE A 405 3.42 -18.05 5.71
CA ILE A 405 2.01 -18.36 5.88
C ILE A 405 1.55 -17.63 7.12
N VAL A 406 0.45 -16.89 7.00
CA VAL A 406 -0.15 -16.14 8.10
C VAL A 406 -1.60 -16.53 8.28
N THR A 407 -1.99 -16.70 9.55
CA THR A 407 -3.37 -16.86 10.02
C THR A 407 -3.75 -15.66 10.88
N GLN A 408 -4.89 -15.69 11.53
CA GLN A 408 -5.26 -14.69 12.55
C GLN A 408 -4.37 -14.73 13.81
N GLN A 409 -3.66 -15.82 14.04
CA GLN A 409 -2.91 -16.06 15.28
C GLN A 409 -1.44 -16.35 15.05
N ASP A 410 -1.09 -16.90 13.91
CA ASP A 410 0.23 -17.48 13.68
C ASP A 410 0.85 -16.97 12.41
N LYS A 411 2.18 -16.87 12.40
CA LYS A 411 2.96 -16.70 11.19
C LYS A 411 4.11 -17.70 11.17
N PHE A 412 4.23 -18.44 10.07
CA PHE A 412 5.35 -19.31 9.77
C PHE A 412 6.11 -18.77 8.57
N ILE A 413 7.42 -18.64 8.67
CA ILE A 413 8.31 -18.08 7.65
C ILE A 413 9.38 -19.09 7.32
N TRP A 414 9.75 -19.22 6.05
CA TRP A 414 10.97 -19.95 5.66
C TRP A 414 11.68 -19.23 4.52
N TYR A 415 13.00 -19.28 4.58
CA TYR A 415 13.88 -18.73 3.56
C TYR A 415 14.33 -19.85 2.63
N SER A 416 13.90 -19.80 1.37
CA SER A 416 14.04 -20.92 0.42
C SER A 416 15.48 -21.28 0.05
N GLU A 417 16.42 -20.34 0.19
CA GLU A 417 17.82 -20.52 -0.16
C GLU A 417 18.70 -20.97 1.02
N THR A 418 18.33 -20.62 2.25
CA THR A 418 19.08 -20.96 3.46
C THR A 418 18.46 -22.12 4.23
N GLY A 419 17.17 -22.37 4.05
CA GLY A 419 16.40 -23.33 4.84
C GLY A 419 16.12 -22.83 6.28
N GLU A 420 16.36 -21.55 6.56
CA GLU A 420 16.03 -20.96 7.86
C GLU A 420 14.51 -20.86 8.01
N GLU A 421 14.02 -21.21 9.20
CA GLU A 421 12.60 -21.18 9.54
C GLU A 421 12.36 -20.34 10.78
N GLN A 422 11.23 -19.65 10.82
CA GLN A 422 10.78 -18.84 11.95
C GLN A 422 9.28 -19.07 12.18
N TYR A 423 8.88 -19.02 13.44
CA TYR A 423 7.48 -19.08 13.84
C TYR A 423 7.16 -18.04 14.91
N PHE A 424 6.03 -17.35 14.72
CA PHE A 424 5.55 -16.30 15.62
C PHE A 424 4.10 -16.55 16.01
N ASP A 425 3.78 -16.46 17.30
CA ASP A 425 2.40 -16.39 17.81
C ASP A 425 1.97 -14.93 17.84
N LEU A 426 1.36 -14.44 16.76
CA LEU A 426 0.94 -13.04 16.60
C LEU A 426 -0.10 -12.59 17.64
N SER A 427 -0.80 -13.53 18.28
CA SER A 427 -1.77 -13.22 19.33
C SER A 427 -1.09 -12.78 20.64
N ARG A 428 0.13 -13.26 20.90
CA ARG A 428 0.94 -12.94 22.09
C ARG A 428 2.08 -11.99 21.77
N ASP A 429 2.62 -12.10 20.58
CA ASP A 429 3.76 -11.32 20.08
C ASP A 429 3.48 -10.72 18.70
N PRO A 430 2.60 -9.71 18.60
CA PRO A 430 2.24 -9.09 17.34
C PRO A 430 3.39 -8.30 16.69
N GLN A 431 4.51 -8.14 17.41
CA GLN A 431 5.71 -7.46 16.91
C GLN A 431 6.81 -8.43 16.47
N GLU A 432 6.57 -9.75 16.52
CA GLU A 432 7.47 -10.79 16.04
C GLU A 432 8.85 -10.74 16.73
N THR A 433 8.88 -10.48 18.04
CA THR A 433 10.11 -10.25 18.81
C THR A 433 10.77 -11.56 19.29
N HIS A 434 10.03 -12.66 19.34
CA HIS A 434 10.52 -13.97 19.75
C HIS A 434 10.28 -15.04 18.70
N ASN A 435 11.39 -15.60 18.13
CA ASN A 435 11.28 -16.72 17.21
C ASN A 435 11.02 -18.03 17.94
N ALA A 436 9.76 -18.42 18.07
CA ALA A 436 9.31 -19.59 18.81
C ALA A 436 9.41 -20.93 18.03
N ILE A 437 10.19 -20.98 16.94
CA ILE A 437 10.33 -22.20 16.09
C ILE A 437 10.85 -23.42 16.86
N LEU A 438 11.62 -23.23 17.91
CA LEU A 438 12.18 -24.29 18.74
C LEU A 438 11.42 -24.54 20.05
N ASP A 439 10.39 -23.75 20.35
CA ASP A 439 9.65 -23.86 21.60
C ASP A 439 8.74 -25.09 21.61
N GLU A 440 8.86 -25.91 22.65
CA GLU A 440 8.14 -27.19 22.77
C GLU A 440 6.61 -27.00 22.72
N GLU A 441 6.09 -25.91 23.29
CA GLU A 441 4.65 -25.62 23.32
C GLU A 441 4.03 -25.42 21.94
N TYR A 442 4.81 -25.01 20.93
CA TYR A 442 4.34 -24.73 19.58
C TYR A 442 4.57 -25.86 18.56
N GLN A 443 5.34 -26.91 18.89
CA GLN A 443 5.74 -27.95 17.91
C GLN A 443 4.56 -28.66 17.25
N SER A 444 3.47 -28.91 17.99
CA SER A 444 2.25 -29.49 17.42
C SER A 444 1.60 -28.54 16.42
N ARG A 445 1.44 -27.25 16.78
CA ARG A 445 0.86 -26.22 15.89
C ARG A 445 1.70 -26.02 14.64
N ILE A 446 3.03 -25.95 14.78
CA ILE A 446 3.96 -25.82 13.64
C ILE A 446 3.82 -27.02 12.71
N SER A 447 3.78 -28.24 13.24
CA SER A 447 3.66 -29.46 12.44
C SER A 447 2.33 -29.52 11.67
N ASP A 448 1.23 -29.18 12.30
CA ASP A 448 -0.10 -29.13 11.68
C ASP A 448 -0.16 -28.03 10.60
N PHE A 449 0.46 -26.91 10.86
CA PHE A 449 0.52 -25.76 9.99
C PHE A 449 1.32 -26.07 8.71
N VAL A 450 2.53 -26.61 8.86
CA VAL A 450 3.36 -27.08 7.75
C VAL A 450 2.65 -28.17 6.95
N ALA A 451 2.05 -29.18 7.62
CA ALA A 451 1.35 -30.26 6.96
C ALA A 451 0.12 -29.82 6.16
N SER A 452 -0.59 -28.78 6.61
CA SER A 452 -1.77 -28.23 5.92
C SER A 452 -1.39 -27.33 4.73
N SER A 453 -0.27 -26.65 4.83
CA SER A 453 0.15 -25.59 3.88
C SER A 453 0.85 -26.13 2.63
N PHE A 454 1.54 -27.26 2.72
CA PHE A 454 2.23 -27.88 1.59
C PHE A 454 1.38 -28.93 0.83
N LYS A 455 0.09 -29.07 1.12
CA LYS A 455 -0.81 -30.00 0.43
C LYS A 455 -1.49 -29.44 -0.83
N HIS A 456 -1.17 -28.19 -1.20
CA HIS A 456 -1.71 -27.52 -2.38
C HIS A 456 -0.58 -26.88 -3.19
#